data_a099084c2265091b8eb76bde17adeffb
#
_entry.id   a099084c2265091b8eb76bde17adeffb
#
_cell.length_a   1.000
_cell.length_b   1.000
_cell.length_c   1.000
_cell.angle_alpha   90.00
_cell.angle_beta   90.00
_cell.angle_gamma   90.00
#
_symmetry.space_group_name_H-M   'P 1'
#
loop_
_entity.id
_entity.type
_entity.pdbx_description
1 polymer ?
#
loop_
_entity_poly.entity_id
_entity_poly.type
_entity_poly.pdbx_seq_one_letter_code
_entity_poly.pdbx_strand_id
1 'polypeptide(L)'
;MKICIIGYGKMGKMVEKIAKSKGHSISQLIDSPNEEVEEHSDIAIIFSTPKSAYSNIIKCFEKKIPVVCGTTGWLNDIDKIKSYCKLNKSTFLFSPNFSLGVNLFFKINTSISKIMRHYEEFNSKINEIHHTSKIDSPSGTAIKIKEDIDSILKKDTPIESKRIGSNKGTHEIIYESMYDTIKLSHTAKNRDSFAMGSILCAEWLIDKNGYYEMDDFLNDFS
;
A
#
# COMPACT_ATOMS: atom_id res chain seq x y z
N MET A 1 15.63 14.24 3.12
CA MET A 1 15.85 13.08 4.01
C MET A 1 16.99 12.23 3.48
N LYS A 2 17.71 11.58 4.41
CA LYS A 2 18.66 10.48 4.13
C LYS A 2 17.92 9.16 4.31
N ILE A 3 17.74 8.42 3.24
CA ILE A 3 16.90 7.21 3.21
C ILE A 3 17.80 5.97 3.16
N CYS A 4 17.61 5.04 4.10
CA CYS A 4 18.12 3.68 3.99
C CYS A 4 17.09 2.83 3.22
N ILE A 5 17.52 2.12 2.18
CA ILE A 5 16.67 1.20 1.43
C ILE A 5 17.09 -0.23 1.75
N ILE A 6 16.14 -1.03 2.26
CA ILE A 6 16.37 -2.44 2.61
C ILE A 6 15.55 -3.34 1.69
N GLY A 7 16.26 -4.16 0.90
CA GLY A 7 15.75 -4.91 -0.23
C GLY A 7 15.91 -4.15 -1.54
N TYR A 8 17.00 -4.43 -2.26
CA TYR A 8 17.37 -3.68 -3.47
C TYR A 8 16.97 -4.40 -4.77
N GLY A 9 15.81 -5.06 -4.73
CA GLY A 9 15.15 -5.65 -5.89
C GLY A 9 14.44 -4.59 -6.78
N LYS A 10 13.43 -5.02 -7.54
CA LYS A 10 12.66 -4.12 -8.44
C LYS A 10 12.06 -2.90 -7.71
N MET A 11 11.50 -3.09 -6.52
CA MET A 11 10.91 -1.99 -5.74
C MET A 11 11.99 -1.08 -5.13
N GLY A 12 13.04 -1.62 -4.53
CA GLY A 12 14.12 -0.81 -3.95
C GLY A 12 14.78 0.12 -4.97
N LYS A 13 15.07 -0.38 -6.19
CA LYS A 13 15.59 0.43 -7.31
C LYS A 13 14.64 1.56 -7.72
N MET A 14 13.35 1.30 -7.67
CA MET A 14 12.33 2.29 -8.00
C MET A 14 12.21 3.35 -6.91
N VAL A 15 12.27 2.95 -5.64
CA VAL A 15 12.31 3.86 -4.48
C VAL A 15 13.53 4.77 -4.58
N GLU A 16 14.72 4.22 -4.85
CA GLU A 16 15.94 5.02 -5.04
C GLU A 16 15.78 6.09 -6.13
N LYS A 17 15.30 5.66 -7.32
CA LYS A 17 15.08 6.55 -8.46
C LYS A 17 14.17 7.73 -8.11
N ILE A 18 13.02 7.43 -7.48
CA ILE A 18 12.03 8.45 -7.15
C ILE A 18 12.48 9.31 -5.97
N ALA A 19 13.12 8.73 -4.95
CA ALA A 19 13.70 9.48 -3.85
C ALA A 19 14.69 10.54 -4.34
N LYS A 20 15.63 10.14 -5.21
CA LYS A 20 16.58 11.06 -5.82
C LYS A 20 15.91 12.17 -6.65
N SER A 21 14.88 11.85 -7.42
CA SER A 21 14.12 12.83 -8.20
C SER A 21 13.35 13.84 -7.34
N LYS A 22 13.02 13.47 -6.10
CA LYS A 22 12.40 14.35 -5.09
C LYS A 22 13.43 15.13 -4.24
N GLY A 23 14.72 14.99 -4.52
CA GLY A 23 15.79 15.69 -3.79
C GLY A 23 16.21 15.01 -2.47
N HIS A 24 15.83 13.74 -2.25
CA HIS A 24 16.31 12.95 -1.12
C HIS A 24 17.65 12.28 -1.47
N SER A 25 18.46 12.03 -0.45
CA SER A 25 19.71 11.26 -0.58
C SER A 25 19.51 9.83 -0.07
N ILE A 26 20.22 8.89 -0.65
CA ILE A 26 20.27 7.51 -0.17
C ILE A 26 21.51 7.41 0.73
N SER A 27 21.28 7.10 2.00
CA SER A 27 22.35 6.90 3.00
C SER A 27 22.96 5.50 2.90
N GLN A 28 22.09 4.49 2.66
CA GLN A 28 22.52 3.10 2.60
C GLN A 28 21.60 2.27 1.72
N LEU A 29 22.16 1.28 1.03
CA LEU A 29 21.45 0.22 0.30
C LEU A 29 21.80 -1.11 0.93
N ILE A 30 20.80 -1.84 1.43
CA ILE A 30 20.96 -3.16 2.07
C ILE A 30 20.20 -4.19 1.23
N ASP A 31 20.92 -5.19 0.73
CA ASP A 31 20.34 -6.30 -0.06
C ASP A 31 20.71 -7.69 0.49
N SER A 32 21.58 -7.73 1.51
CA SER A 32 21.97 -8.96 2.21
C SER A 32 21.47 -8.94 3.66
N PRO A 33 20.99 -10.09 4.20
CA PRO A 33 20.56 -10.19 5.59
C PRO A 33 21.70 -10.00 6.60
N ASN A 34 22.97 -10.14 6.16
CA ASN A 34 24.15 -10.00 7.01
C ASN A 34 24.66 -8.56 7.11
N GLU A 35 24.11 -7.65 6.32
CA GLU A 35 24.46 -6.25 6.41
C GLU A 35 23.83 -5.58 7.63
N GLU A 36 24.62 -4.73 8.29
CA GLU A 36 24.14 -3.95 9.43
C GLU A 36 23.53 -2.62 8.97
N VAL A 37 22.56 -2.13 9.74
CA VAL A 37 21.96 -0.81 9.51
C VAL A 37 22.81 0.25 10.20
N GLU A 38 23.27 1.25 9.46
CA GLU A 38 24.07 2.36 9.98
C GLU A 38 23.19 3.49 10.56
N GLU A 39 23.73 4.19 11.57
CA GLU A 39 22.97 5.22 12.33
C GLU A 39 22.73 6.56 11.59
N HIS A 40 23.09 6.64 10.31
CA HIS A 40 23.11 7.91 9.56
C HIS A 40 21.86 8.18 8.71
N SER A 41 20.82 7.38 8.89
CA SER A 41 19.59 7.48 8.11
C SER A 41 18.49 8.19 8.90
N ASP A 42 17.75 9.07 8.25
CA ASP A 42 16.58 9.71 8.83
C ASP A 42 15.39 8.72 8.87
N ILE A 43 15.34 7.79 7.90
CA ILE A 43 14.27 6.80 7.76
C ILE A 43 14.73 5.60 6.93
N ALA A 44 14.14 4.43 7.19
CA ALA A 44 14.31 3.23 6.38
C ALA A 44 13.04 2.89 5.59
N ILE A 45 13.20 2.51 4.31
CA ILE A 45 12.12 1.98 3.46
C ILE A 45 12.44 0.54 3.10
N ILE A 46 11.55 -0.39 3.50
CA ILE A 46 11.79 -1.84 3.44
C ILE A 46 10.87 -2.49 2.41
N PHE A 47 11.48 -3.08 1.36
CA PHE A 47 10.85 -3.97 0.39
C PHE A 47 11.70 -5.22 0.22
N SER A 48 11.82 -6.00 1.29
CA SER A 48 12.66 -7.20 1.38
C SER A 48 11.85 -8.50 1.21
N THR A 49 12.35 -9.61 1.74
CA THR A 49 11.62 -10.88 1.75
C THR A 49 10.78 -11.02 3.02
N PRO A 50 9.69 -11.84 2.99
CA PRO A 50 8.90 -12.11 4.20
C PRO A 50 9.73 -12.62 5.38
N LYS A 51 10.73 -13.48 5.07
CA LYS A 51 11.58 -14.10 6.11
C LYS A 51 12.50 -13.09 6.82
N SER A 52 12.92 -12.03 6.14
CA SER A 52 13.85 -11.03 6.69
C SER A 52 13.15 -9.75 7.18
N ALA A 53 11.88 -9.57 6.89
CA ALA A 53 11.17 -8.32 7.19
C ALA A 53 11.23 -7.97 8.68
N TYR A 54 10.85 -8.91 9.56
CA TYR A 54 10.84 -8.68 11.00
C TYR A 54 12.25 -8.30 11.53
N SER A 55 13.28 -9.09 11.19
CA SER A 55 14.65 -8.80 11.65
C SER A 55 15.19 -7.47 11.13
N ASN A 56 14.89 -7.12 9.88
CA ASN A 56 15.27 -5.82 9.31
C ASN A 56 14.59 -4.65 10.03
N ILE A 57 13.32 -4.78 10.39
CA ILE A 57 12.59 -3.77 11.16
C ILE A 57 13.23 -3.57 12.53
N ILE A 58 13.54 -4.67 13.25
CA ILE A 58 14.17 -4.61 14.57
C ILE A 58 15.54 -3.95 14.49
N LYS A 59 16.38 -4.31 13.52
CA LYS A 59 17.68 -3.65 13.30
C LYS A 59 17.56 -2.12 13.15
N CYS A 60 16.55 -1.64 12.41
CA CYS A 60 16.29 -0.20 12.28
C CYS A 60 15.87 0.41 13.64
N PHE A 61 15.01 -0.27 14.38
CA PHE A 61 14.53 0.24 15.67
C PHE A 61 15.65 0.34 16.72
N GLU A 62 16.59 -0.62 16.75
CA GLU A 62 17.78 -0.60 17.61
C GLU A 62 18.64 0.63 17.33
N LYS A 63 18.63 1.12 16.08
CA LYS A 63 19.30 2.35 15.63
C LYS A 63 18.41 3.60 15.73
N LYS A 64 17.20 3.48 16.30
CA LYS A 64 16.18 4.55 16.41
C LYS A 64 15.78 5.15 15.06
N ILE A 65 15.85 4.36 13.99
CA ILE A 65 15.48 4.77 12.65
C ILE A 65 14.01 4.43 12.42
N PRO A 66 13.13 5.40 12.08
CA PRO A 66 11.76 5.17 11.65
C PRO A 66 11.69 4.25 10.43
N VAL A 67 10.61 3.46 10.31
CA VAL A 67 10.49 2.46 9.24
C VAL A 67 9.19 2.58 8.48
N VAL A 68 9.27 2.60 7.16
CA VAL A 68 8.16 2.35 6.23
C VAL A 68 8.36 0.97 5.61
N CYS A 69 7.42 0.06 5.80
CA CYS A 69 7.53 -1.33 5.33
C CYS A 69 6.43 -1.70 4.33
N GLY A 70 6.84 -2.11 3.13
CA GLY A 70 5.96 -2.64 2.08
C GLY A 70 6.11 -4.15 1.85
N THR A 71 6.95 -4.82 2.62
CA THR A 71 7.08 -6.27 2.53
C THR A 71 5.81 -6.95 3.05
N THR A 72 5.26 -7.89 2.31
CA THR A 72 4.08 -8.69 2.69
C THR A 72 4.46 -10.09 3.14
N GLY A 73 3.52 -10.85 3.72
CA GLY A 73 3.73 -12.26 4.07
C GLY A 73 4.48 -12.52 5.38
N TRP A 74 4.60 -11.52 6.26
CA TRP A 74 5.25 -11.63 7.58
C TRP A 74 4.34 -11.19 8.75
N LEU A 75 3.07 -10.91 8.49
CA LEU A 75 2.15 -10.29 9.45
C LEU A 75 1.86 -11.13 10.72
N ASN A 76 2.27 -12.39 10.78
CA ASN A 76 2.23 -13.18 12.01
C ASN A 76 3.04 -12.53 13.16
N ASP A 77 4.00 -11.67 12.84
CA ASP A 77 4.83 -10.95 13.81
C ASP A 77 4.39 -9.48 14.02
N ILE A 78 3.29 -9.03 13.41
CA ILE A 78 2.86 -7.62 13.45
C ILE A 78 2.59 -7.12 14.88
N ASP A 79 2.02 -7.96 15.75
CA ASP A 79 1.72 -7.59 17.12
C ASP A 79 2.98 -7.39 17.97
N LYS A 80 4.06 -8.11 17.63
CA LYS A 80 5.38 -7.89 18.26
C LYS A 80 5.92 -6.50 17.89
N ILE A 81 5.76 -6.08 16.62
CA ILE A 81 6.17 -4.75 16.14
C ILE A 81 5.33 -3.66 16.83
N LYS A 82 4.00 -3.82 16.88
CA LYS A 82 3.11 -2.88 17.60
C LYS A 82 3.54 -2.70 19.06
N SER A 83 3.80 -3.81 19.73
CA SER A 83 4.27 -3.81 21.13
C SER A 83 5.63 -3.13 21.27
N TYR A 84 6.56 -3.40 20.35
CA TYR A 84 7.88 -2.79 20.35
C TYR A 84 7.79 -1.26 20.16
N CYS A 85 6.99 -0.78 19.21
CA CYS A 85 6.73 0.64 18.98
C CYS A 85 6.23 1.33 20.25
N LYS A 86 5.24 0.70 20.93
CA LYS A 86 4.66 1.25 22.17
C LYS A 86 5.66 1.34 23.31
N LEU A 87 6.50 0.30 23.52
CA LEU A 87 7.44 0.22 24.64
C LEU A 87 8.68 1.09 24.41
N ASN A 88 9.18 1.17 23.19
CA ASN A 88 10.45 1.81 22.86
C ASN A 88 10.31 3.16 22.13
N LYS A 89 9.09 3.66 21.95
CA LYS A 89 8.80 4.88 21.18
C LYS A 89 9.37 4.84 19.76
N SER A 90 9.38 3.64 19.17
CA SER A 90 9.81 3.46 17.78
C SER A 90 8.68 3.82 16.82
N THR A 91 9.03 4.22 15.61
CA THR A 91 8.09 4.69 14.60
C THR A 91 8.04 3.75 13.42
N PHE A 92 6.84 3.31 13.07
CA PHE A 92 6.62 2.31 12.03
C PHE A 92 5.34 2.57 11.22
N LEU A 93 5.45 2.50 9.91
CA LEU A 93 4.29 2.48 9.02
C LEU A 93 4.32 1.22 8.16
N PHE A 94 3.23 0.47 8.19
CA PHE A 94 3.01 -0.68 7.33
C PHE A 94 1.94 -0.40 6.28
N SER A 95 2.19 -0.82 5.04
CA SER A 95 1.14 -0.96 4.04
C SER A 95 1.44 -2.11 3.09
N PRO A 96 0.48 -2.99 2.79
CA PRO A 96 0.64 -4.01 1.75
C PRO A 96 0.58 -3.39 0.33
N ASN A 97 0.12 -2.14 0.22
CA ASN A 97 -0.02 -1.43 -1.04
C ASN A 97 0.19 0.08 -0.85
N PHE A 98 1.29 0.60 -1.34
CA PHE A 98 1.63 2.03 -1.28
C PHE A 98 1.12 2.86 -2.47
N SER A 99 0.36 2.28 -3.40
CA SER A 99 -0.22 3.09 -4.47
C SER A 99 -1.23 4.09 -3.92
N LEU A 100 -0.88 5.37 -3.91
CA LEU A 100 -1.77 6.43 -3.44
C LEU A 100 -3.11 6.40 -4.20
N GLY A 101 -3.07 6.23 -5.55
CA GLY A 101 -4.27 6.16 -6.37
C GLY A 101 -5.19 5.01 -6.00
N VAL A 102 -4.65 3.82 -5.69
CA VAL A 102 -5.45 2.66 -5.23
C VAL A 102 -6.07 2.92 -3.86
N ASN A 103 -5.31 3.47 -2.93
CA ASN A 103 -5.80 3.72 -1.57
C ASN A 103 -6.86 4.85 -1.55
N LEU A 104 -6.68 5.90 -2.34
CA LEU A 104 -7.72 6.92 -2.55
C LEU A 104 -8.98 6.31 -3.21
N PHE A 105 -8.79 5.40 -4.17
CA PHE A 105 -9.89 4.69 -4.82
C PHE A 105 -10.69 3.85 -3.81
N PHE A 106 -10.04 3.17 -2.86
CA PHE A 106 -10.72 2.46 -1.76
C PHE A 106 -11.53 3.43 -0.87
N LYS A 107 -10.97 4.59 -0.50
CA LYS A 107 -11.70 5.59 0.30
C LYS A 107 -12.93 6.14 -0.42
N ILE A 108 -12.79 6.49 -1.70
CA ILE A 108 -13.89 6.97 -2.53
C ILE A 108 -14.95 5.87 -2.66
N ASN A 109 -14.55 4.61 -2.90
CA ASN A 109 -15.46 3.47 -2.95
C ASN A 109 -16.26 3.32 -1.67
N THR A 110 -15.60 3.34 -0.51
CA THR A 110 -16.28 3.28 0.79
C THR A 110 -17.29 4.41 0.97
N SER A 111 -16.94 5.63 0.57
CA SER A 111 -17.82 6.80 0.68
C SER A 111 -19.04 6.67 -0.21
N ILE A 112 -18.86 6.25 -1.46
CA ILE A 112 -19.97 6.04 -2.40
C ILE A 112 -20.84 4.88 -1.95
N SER A 113 -20.26 3.75 -1.51
CA SER A 113 -21.03 2.61 -1.01
C SER A 113 -21.95 3.00 0.16
N LYS A 114 -21.48 3.87 1.06
CA LYS A 114 -22.32 4.41 2.15
C LYS A 114 -23.51 5.23 1.66
N ILE A 115 -23.39 5.91 0.53
CA ILE A 115 -24.50 6.62 -0.10
C ILE A 115 -25.42 5.61 -0.78
N MET A 116 -24.86 4.72 -1.59
CA MET A 116 -25.60 3.78 -2.43
C MET A 116 -26.43 2.77 -1.63
N ARG A 117 -26.05 2.46 -0.38
CA ARG A 117 -26.83 1.55 0.47
C ARG A 117 -28.29 1.99 0.72
N HIS A 118 -28.61 3.27 0.48
CA HIS A 118 -29.95 3.83 0.65
C HIS A 118 -30.79 3.78 -0.64
N TYR A 119 -30.21 3.28 -1.75
CA TYR A 119 -30.84 3.27 -3.08
C TYR A 119 -30.81 1.83 -3.63
N GLU A 120 -31.83 1.06 -3.25
CA GLU A 120 -31.90 -0.39 -3.53
C GLU A 120 -32.04 -0.74 -5.02
N GLU A 121 -32.49 0.22 -5.84
CA GLU A 121 -32.60 0.09 -7.27
C GLU A 121 -31.26 0.00 -8.00
N PHE A 122 -30.15 0.40 -7.35
CA PHE A 122 -28.82 0.24 -7.91
C PHE A 122 -28.18 -1.09 -7.54
N ASN A 123 -27.71 -1.80 -8.55
CA ASN A 123 -26.90 -3.01 -8.41
C ASN A 123 -25.41 -2.67 -8.61
N SER A 124 -24.57 -3.23 -7.77
CA SER A 124 -23.12 -3.05 -7.89
C SER A 124 -22.47 -4.19 -8.66
N LYS A 125 -21.44 -3.87 -9.46
CA LYS A 125 -20.53 -4.84 -10.08
C LYS A 125 -19.12 -4.28 -10.20
N ILE A 126 -18.12 -5.17 -10.23
CA ILE A 126 -16.71 -4.81 -10.34
C ILE A 126 -16.15 -5.43 -11.62
N ASN A 127 -15.47 -4.62 -12.41
CA ASN A 127 -14.65 -5.10 -13.51
C ASN A 127 -13.17 -4.89 -13.20
N GLU A 128 -12.34 -5.90 -13.46
CA GLU A 128 -10.89 -5.76 -13.38
C GLU A 128 -10.20 -6.25 -14.64
N ILE A 129 -9.14 -5.56 -15.04
CA ILE A 129 -8.32 -5.93 -16.20
C ILE A 129 -6.86 -5.87 -15.81
N HIS A 130 -6.12 -6.96 -16.06
CA HIS A 130 -4.68 -7.05 -15.86
C HIS A 130 -3.99 -7.71 -17.05
N HIS A 131 -2.66 -7.67 -17.05
CA HIS A 131 -1.84 -8.34 -18.08
C HIS A 131 -2.01 -9.86 -18.03
N THR A 132 -1.74 -10.51 -19.18
CA THR A 132 -1.94 -11.95 -19.34
C THR A 132 -1.07 -12.83 -18.44
N SER A 133 0.07 -12.33 -17.96
CA SER A 133 0.96 -13.05 -17.02
C SER A 133 0.59 -12.90 -15.54
N LYS A 134 -0.54 -12.26 -15.18
CA LYS A 134 -1.03 -12.22 -13.80
C LYS A 134 -1.77 -13.51 -13.47
N ILE A 135 -1.27 -14.24 -12.46
CA ILE A 135 -1.75 -15.58 -12.10
C ILE A 135 -3.05 -15.52 -11.29
N ASP A 136 -3.08 -14.67 -10.25
CA ASP A 136 -4.25 -14.54 -9.38
C ASP A 136 -5.43 -13.89 -10.12
N SER A 137 -6.62 -14.46 -9.93
CA SER A 137 -7.90 -13.98 -10.48
C SER A 137 -9.05 -14.37 -9.55
N PRO A 138 -9.82 -13.42 -9.01
CA PRO A 138 -9.62 -11.96 -9.08
C PRO A 138 -8.35 -11.47 -8.42
N SER A 139 -7.94 -10.21 -8.71
CA SER A 139 -6.81 -9.57 -8.05
C SER A 139 -7.12 -9.23 -6.60
N GLY A 140 -6.09 -9.19 -5.72
CA GLY A 140 -6.26 -8.77 -4.33
C GLY A 140 -6.93 -7.38 -4.18
N THR A 141 -6.67 -6.45 -5.12
CA THR A 141 -7.35 -5.15 -5.16
C THR A 141 -8.85 -5.30 -5.43
N ALA A 142 -9.25 -6.13 -6.40
CA ALA A 142 -10.67 -6.35 -6.70
C ALA A 142 -11.39 -7.06 -5.55
N ILE A 143 -10.73 -8.01 -4.89
CA ILE A 143 -11.28 -8.69 -3.69
C ILE A 143 -11.51 -7.67 -2.58
N LYS A 144 -10.53 -6.80 -2.29
CA LYS A 144 -10.68 -5.76 -1.26
C LYS A 144 -11.81 -4.78 -1.57
N ILE A 145 -11.96 -4.35 -2.83
CA ILE A 145 -13.08 -3.51 -3.28
C ILE A 145 -14.42 -4.21 -3.00
N LYS A 146 -14.52 -5.50 -3.36
CA LYS A 146 -15.73 -6.30 -3.12
C LYS A 146 -16.05 -6.40 -1.64
N GLU A 147 -15.07 -6.75 -0.81
CA GLU A 147 -15.25 -6.86 0.65
C GLU A 147 -15.79 -5.56 1.25
N ASP A 148 -15.25 -4.40 0.83
CA ASP A 148 -15.69 -3.10 1.29
C ASP A 148 -17.14 -2.80 0.86
N ILE A 149 -17.50 -3.07 -0.40
CA ILE A 149 -18.87 -2.89 -0.90
C ILE A 149 -19.84 -3.81 -0.18
N ASP A 150 -19.55 -5.10 -0.14
CA ASP A 150 -20.43 -6.12 0.45
C ASP A 150 -20.65 -5.88 1.94
N SER A 151 -19.62 -5.44 2.65
CA SER A 151 -19.74 -5.10 4.07
C SER A 151 -20.72 -3.95 4.34
N ILE A 152 -20.84 -3.01 3.39
CA ILE A 152 -21.70 -1.82 3.50
C ILE A 152 -23.10 -2.08 2.92
N LEU A 153 -23.17 -2.64 1.71
CA LEU A 153 -24.45 -2.86 1.02
C LEU A 153 -25.20 -4.10 1.52
N LYS A 154 -24.50 -5.03 2.21
CA LYS A 154 -25.03 -6.34 2.61
C LYS A 154 -25.56 -7.16 1.42
N LYS A 155 -24.95 -7.00 0.28
CA LYS A 155 -25.25 -7.71 -0.99
C LYS A 155 -23.95 -8.31 -1.53
N ASP A 156 -24.05 -9.36 -2.31
CA ASP A 156 -22.91 -9.96 -3.03
C ASP A 156 -22.64 -9.21 -4.33
N THR A 157 -21.47 -8.59 -4.43
CA THR A 157 -21.04 -7.80 -5.60
C THR A 157 -20.22 -8.68 -6.53
N PRO A 158 -20.68 -8.96 -7.76
CA PRO A 158 -19.94 -9.80 -8.71
C PRO A 158 -18.67 -9.11 -9.20
N ILE A 159 -17.59 -9.90 -9.43
CA ILE A 159 -16.35 -9.46 -10.04
C ILE A 159 -16.20 -10.12 -11.41
N GLU A 160 -16.03 -9.32 -12.45
CA GLU A 160 -15.61 -9.77 -13.77
C GLU A 160 -14.12 -9.49 -13.98
N SER A 161 -13.32 -10.54 -14.16
CA SER A 161 -11.86 -10.44 -14.31
C SER A 161 -11.45 -10.73 -15.75
N LYS A 162 -10.63 -9.83 -16.33
CA LYS A 162 -10.06 -10.00 -17.68
C LYS A 162 -8.53 -9.97 -17.66
N ARG A 163 -7.90 -10.73 -18.52
CA ARG A 163 -6.45 -10.77 -18.70
C ARG A 163 -6.14 -10.37 -20.14
N ILE A 164 -5.66 -9.11 -20.31
CA ILE A 164 -5.53 -8.49 -21.65
C ILE A 164 -4.16 -7.83 -21.80
N GLY A 165 -3.38 -8.32 -22.74
CA GLY A 165 -2.11 -7.72 -23.18
C GLY A 165 -1.16 -7.39 -22.02
N SER A 166 -0.73 -6.13 -21.96
CA SER A 166 0.22 -5.60 -20.96
C SER A 166 -0.42 -4.67 -19.93
N ASN A 167 -1.74 -4.72 -19.75
CA ASN A 167 -2.49 -3.85 -18.82
C ASN A 167 -1.93 -3.95 -17.39
N LYS A 168 -1.58 -2.81 -16.78
CA LYS A 168 -0.92 -2.76 -15.46
C LYS A 168 -1.89 -2.93 -14.29
N GLY A 169 -3.18 -2.82 -14.55
CA GLY A 169 -4.28 -2.94 -13.61
C GLY A 169 -5.30 -1.82 -13.80
N THR A 170 -6.50 -2.19 -14.22
CA THR A 170 -7.67 -1.31 -14.27
C THR A 170 -8.73 -1.92 -13.38
N HIS A 171 -9.33 -1.13 -12.52
CA HIS A 171 -10.44 -1.53 -11.65
C HIS A 171 -11.59 -0.54 -11.86
N GLU A 172 -12.76 -1.04 -12.14
CA GLU A 172 -13.98 -0.25 -12.30
C GLU A 172 -15.04 -0.76 -11.33
N ILE A 173 -15.70 0.16 -10.66
CA ILE A 173 -16.87 -0.09 -9.84
C ILE A 173 -18.04 0.54 -10.57
N ILE A 174 -19.08 -0.23 -10.78
CA ILE A 174 -20.26 0.18 -11.53
C ILE A 174 -21.48 0.00 -10.64
N TYR A 175 -22.24 1.07 -10.45
CA TYR A 175 -23.56 1.05 -9.86
C TYR A 175 -24.59 1.33 -10.98
N GLU A 176 -25.50 0.41 -11.20
CA GLU A 176 -26.40 0.41 -12.35
C GLU A 176 -27.86 0.23 -11.91
N SER A 177 -28.70 1.12 -12.38
CA SER A 177 -30.17 1.06 -12.25
C SER A 177 -30.82 0.92 -13.63
N MET A 178 -32.15 0.91 -13.67
CA MET A 178 -32.87 0.99 -14.96
C MET A 178 -32.63 2.30 -15.71
N TYR A 179 -32.31 3.37 -14.99
CA TYR A 179 -32.26 4.73 -15.55
C TYR A 179 -30.82 5.25 -15.71
N ASP A 180 -29.91 4.87 -14.80
CA ASP A 180 -28.59 5.47 -14.71
C ASP A 180 -27.48 4.45 -14.46
N THR A 181 -26.28 4.80 -14.90
CA THR A 181 -25.05 4.09 -14.58
C THR A 181 -24.05 5.06 -13.96
N ILE A 182 -23.59 4.77 -12.75
CA ILE A 182 -22.49 5.49 -12.10
C ILE A 182 -21.24 4.61 -12.17
N LYS A 183 -20.13 5.14 -12.71
CA LYS A 183 -18.89 4.41 -12.87
C LYS A 183 -17.73 5.13 -12.21
N LEU A 184 -17.02 4.40 -11.33
CA LEU A 184 -15.71 4.79 -10.83
C LEU A 184 -14.65 3.94 -11.53
N SER A 185 -13.54 4.55 -11.92
CA SER A 185 -12.44 3.83 -12.56
C SER A 185 -11.09 4.29 -12.05
N HIS A 186 -10.22 3.32 -11.74
CA HIS A 186 -8.81 3.51 -11.46
C HIS A 186 -7.98 2.71 -12.45
N THR A 187 -7.02 3.34 -13.11
CA THR A 187 -6.09 2.68 -14.03
C THR A 187 -4.64 2.97 -13.63
N ALA A 188 -3.89 1.93 -13.30
CA ALA A 188 -2.47 2.02 -13.03
C ALA A 188 -1.67 2.23 -14.32
N LYS A 189 -0.90 3.31 -14.42
CA LYS A 189 -0.05 3.59 -15.60
C LYS A 189 1.29 2.85 -15.53
N ASN A 190 1.87 2.78 -14.32
CA ASN A 190 3.14 2.11 -14.03
C ASN A 190 3.19 1.70 -12.55
N ARG A 191 4.32 1.15 -12.11
CA ARG A 191 4.55 0.78 -10.70
C ARG A 191 5.21 1.89 -9.87
N ASP A 192 5.52 3.03 -10.46
CA ASP A 192 6.19 4.15 -9.77
C ASP A 192 5.31 4.70 -8.65
N SER A 193 3.97 4.54 -8.76
CA SER A 193 3.01 4.93 -7.73
C SER A 193 3.26 4.27 -6.36
N PHE A 194 3.75 3.03 -6.34
CA PHE A 194 4.07 2.34 -5.08
C PHE A 194 5.31 2.94 -4.40
N ALA A 195 6.35 3.22 -5.18
CA ALA A 195 7.56 3.84 -4.67
C ALA A 195 7.28 5.29 -4.25
N MET A 196 6.52 6.04 -5.06
CA MET A 196 6.11 7.40 -4.72
C MET A 196 5.33 7.43 -3.39
N GLY A 197 4.33 6.55 -3.24
CA GLY A 197 3.54 6.49 -2.01
C GLY A 197 4.37 6.11 -0.79
N SER A 198 5.33 5.18 -0.91
CA SER A 198 6.22 4.83 0.21
C SER A 198 7.11 6.01 0.63
N ILE A 199 7.53 6.85 -0.30
CA ILE A 199 8.31 8.07 -0.01
C ILE A 199 7.43 9.14 0.63
N LEU A 200 6.19 9.34 0.15
CA LEU A 200 5.24 10.26 0.78
C LEU A 200 4.92 9.85 2.22
N CYS A 201 4.71 8.56 2.46
CA CYS A 201 4.55 8.02 3.82
C CYS A 201 5.81 8.24 4.66
N ALA A 202 7.01 8.11 4.07
CA ALA A 202 8.26 8.36 4.76
C ALA A 202 8.41 9.84 5.15
N GLU A 203 8.10 10.78 4.25
CA GLU A 203 8.09 12.22 4.52
C GLU A 203 7.13 12.57 5.67
N TRP A 204 5.93 11.95 5.67
CA TRP A 204 4.91 12.16 6.69
C TRP A 204 5.29 11.57 8.06
N LEU A 205 6.07 10.48 8.08
CA LEU A 205 6.36 9.69 9.27
C LEU A 205 7.46 10.27 10.16
N ILE A 206 8.31 11.15 9.64
CA ILE A 206 9.55 11.61 10.29
C ILE A 206 9.34 12.18 11.69
N ASP A 207 8.29 12.96 11.89
CA ASP A 207 8.01 13.63 13.18
C ASP A 207 6.97 12.89 14.02
N LYS A 208 6.69 11.62 13.70
CA LYS A 208 5.68 10.82 14.39
C LYS A 208 6.28 9.73 15.26
N ASN A 209 5.51 9.26 16.25
CA ASN A 209 5.88 8.17 17.13
C ASN A 209 4.75 7.14 17.22
N GLY A 210 5.07 5.87 17.01
CA GLY A 210 4.13 4.77 17.15
C GLY A 210 3.95 3.95 15.88
N TYR A 211 2.88 3.15 15.86
CA TYR A 211 2.50 2.30 14.73
C TYR A 211 1.40 2.97 13.90
N TYR A 212 1.58 2.97 12.59
CA TYR A 212 0.68 3.57 11.61
C TYR A 212 0.43 2.65 10.43
N GLU A 213 -0.70 2.87 9.76
CA GLU A 213 -1.08 2.24 8.50
C GLU A 213 -1.36 3.31 7.43
N MET A 214 -1.62 2.89 6.19
CA MET A 214 -1.91 3.80 5.08
C MET A 214 -3.14 4.68 5.37
N ASP A 215 -4.12 4.16 6.09
CA ASP A 215 -5.32 4.92 6.44
C ASP A 215 -5.03 6.10 7.38
N ASP A 216 -4.07 5.93 8.30
CA ASP A 216 -3.64 7.02 9.20
C ASP A 216 -3.00 8.15 8.38
N PHE A 217 -2.11 7.80 7.44
CA PHE A 217 -1.51 8.75 6.52
C PHE A 217 -2.57 9.52 5.71
N LEU A 218 -3.54 8.81 5.13
CA LEU A 218 -4.57 9.43 4.31
C LEU A 218 -5.57 10.29 5.12
N ASN A 219 -5.80 9.94 6.39
CA ASN A 219 -6.73 10.68 7.26
C ASN A 219 -6.17 12.03 7.70
N ASP A 220 -4.84 12.17 7.79
CA ASP A 220 -4.21 13.46 8.13
C ASP A 220 -4.43 14.55 7.05
N PHE A 221 -4.86 14.17 5.84
CA PHE A 221 -5.12 15.08 4.72
C PHE A 221 -6.61 15.15 4.34
N SER A 222 -7.52 14.64 5.17
CA SER A 222 -8.97 14.54 4.85
C SER A 222 -9.80 15.52 5.65
#